data_8cf8b5a347e02e2d96f4cf51c26cca84
#
_entry.id   8cf8b5a347e02e2d96f4cf51c26cca84
#
_cell.length_a   1.000
_cell.length_b   1.000
_cell.length_c   1.000
_cell.angle_alpha   90.00
_cell.angle_beta   90.00
_cell.angle_gamma   90.00
#
_symmetry.space_group_name_H-M   'P 1'
#
loop_
_entity.id
_entity.type
_entity.pdbx_description
1 polymer ?
#
loop_
_entity_poly.entity_id
_entity_poly.type
_entity_poly.pdbx_seq_one_letter_code
_entity_poly.pdbx_strand_id
1 'polypeptide(L)'
;MNRTYRSVGNEALRAHRARITAAVLLLVAGAASAQVKIGDNPVTINPGSMLEVEATDRGVSMPRIAVTDRVTWGLRGNVPVEGMMVYNTNATTGVNGLQAGMAVWKNGQWVSVDETPYMHVNSTQVGNSTLANSGATGANAIAIGPNAVASGADSTALGQGASATAAQGVAIGAGSSVVQVGGVALGAGSVASTAAGVAGYVPTGASAAQTAAVIGTTSTQAAVSVGDAANGQYRQITGVAAGTVDSDAVNVSQLKGVQASVTNIDNSAVKYENNPDGSVNYNSVTLGNNASTGPVTVHNVAAGVAGTDAVNVNQLNATAGSLNNRINNLADQVSSNTKMLTGGIAASAAMAVVTPVEPGRYHVSGAVAGYNGQAGIGFNVLKRSDNGQTTLHAGVGWGSGGSKAIVRVGFGFSFD
;
A
#
# COMPACT_ATOMS: atom_id res chain seq x y z
N MET A 1 -35.71 -40.71 -123.81
CA MET A 1 -34.56 -41.01 -122.91
C MET A 1 -33.95 -39.78 -122.27
N ASN A 2 -34.66 -38.85 -121.62
CA ASN A 2 -34.03 -37.65 -121.04
C ASN A 2 -34.65 -37.12 -119.69
N ARG A 3 -35.41 -37.94 -118.97
CA ARG A 3 -36.01 -37.54 -117.67
C ARG A 3 -35.37 -38.28 -116.43
N THR A 4 -34.65 -39.38 -116.67
CA THR A 4 -34.11 -40.18 -115.54
C THR A 4 -32.74 -39.71 -115.07
N TYR A 5 -31.94 -39.05 -115.91
CA TYR A 5 -30.57 -38.55 -115.52
C TYR A 5 -30.58 -37.25 -114.67
N ARG A 6 -31.67 -36.44 -114.74
CA ARG A 6 -31.71 -35.19 -113.90
C ARG A 6 -32.10 -35.41 -112.44
N SER A 7 -32.79 -36.47 -112.20
CA SER A 7 -33.23 -36.75 -110.81
C SER A 7 -32.07 -37.35 -109.95
N VAL A 8 -31.26 -38.18 -110.50
CA VAL A 8 -30.13 -38.85 -109.77
C VAL A 8 -29.01 -37.83 -109.49
N GLY A 9 -28.76 -36.85 -110.33
CA GLY A 9 -27.77 -35.81 -110.08
C GLY A 9 -28.18 -34.84 -108.95
N ASN A 10 -29.45 -34.53 -108.84
CA ASN A 10 -29.96 -33.64 -107.81
C ASN A 10 -30.01 -34.32 -106.40
N GLU A 11 -30.31 -35.62 -106.36
CA GLU A 11 -30.26 -36.34 -105.12
C GLU A 11 -28.86 -36.59 -104.60
N ALA A 12 -27.89 -36.92 -105.52
CA ALA A 12 -26.48 -37.05 -105.21
C ALA A 12 -25.88 -35.71 -104.64
N LEU A 13 -26.28 -34.59 -105.29
CA LEU A 13 -25.87 -33.24 -104.85
C LEU A 13 -26.46 -32.83 -103.56
N ARG A 14 -27.74 -33.21 -103.27
CA ARG A 14 -28.40 -32.96 -101.98
C ARG A 14 -27.75 -33.86 -100.87
N ALA A 15 -27.45 -35.14 -101.16
CA ALA A 15 -26.78 -36.02 -100.24
C ALA A 15 -25.35 -35.55 -99.96
N HIS A 16 -24.63 -35.00 -100.94
CA HIS A 16 -23.28 -34.46 -100.75
C HIS A 16 -23.31 -33.14 -99.93
N ARG A 17 -24.26 -32.25 -100.21
CA ARG A 17 -24.45 -31.04 -99.43
C ARG A 17 -24.88 -31.38 -97.97
N ALA A 18 -25.77 -32.34 -97.79
CA ALA A 18 -26.17 -32.80 -96.45
C ALA A 18 -24.99 -33.40 -95.64
N ARG A 19 -24.09 -34.18 -96.36
CA ARG A 19 -22.87 -34.72 -95.69
C ARG A 19 -21.82 -33.68 -95.42
N ILE A 20 -21.67 -32.66 -96.30
CA ILE A 20 -20.75 -31.52 -96.01
C ILE A 20 -21.33 -30.66 -94.86
N THR A 21 -22.61 -30.40 -94.82
CA THR A 21 -23.26 -29.65 -93.76
C THR A 21 -23.16 -30.43 -92.43
N ALA A 22 -23.37 -31.74 -92.49
CA ALA A 22 -23.20 -32.60 -91.26
C ALA A 22 -21.75 -32.70 -90.80
N ALA A 23 -20.78 -32.78 -91.81
CA ALA A 23 -19.36 -32.78 -91.43
C ALA A 23 -18.87 -31.44 -90.90
N VAL A 24 -19.37 -30.31 -91.45
CA VAL A 24 -19.06 -28.97 -90.91
C VAL A 24 -19.71 -28.76 -89.55
N LEU A 25 -20.94 -29.26 -89.32
CA LEU A 25 -21.55 -29.23 -88.00
C LEU A 25 -20.80 -30.12 -86.99
N LEU A 26 -20.30 -31.29 -87.42
CA LEU A 26 -19.47 -32.18 -86.58
C LEU A 26 -18.06 -31.61 -86.31
N LEU A 27 -17.47 -30.89 -87.22
CA LEU A 27 -16.19 -30.22 -86.99
C LEU A 27 -16.30 -29.01 -86.04
N VAL A 28 -17.47 -28.33 -86.05
CA VAL A 28 -17.73 -27.22 -85.15
C VAL A 28 -18.08 -27.77 -83.73
N ALA A 29 -18.63 -29.01 -83.62
CA ALA A 29 -18.94 -29.66 -82.37
C ALA A 29 -17.69 -30.26 -81.68
N GLY A 30 -16.56 -30.38 -82.37
CA GLY A 30 -15.31 -31.08 -81.87
C GLY A 30 -14.34 -30.19 -81.10
N ALA A 31 -14.59 -28.92 -80.92
CA ALA A 31 -13.70 -28.00 -80.17
C ALA A 31 -14.44 -26.88 -79.50
N ALA A 32 -15.65 -27.17 -79.01
CA ALA A 32 -16.29 -26.23 -78.08
C ALA A 32 -15.65 -26.40 -76.68
N SER A 33 -14.58 -25.68 -76.39
CA SER A 33 -14.23 -25.33 -75.06
C SER A 33 -15.49 -24.67 -74.45
N ALA A 34 -16.09 -25.28 -73.41
CA ALA A 34 -17.36 -24.86 -72.82
C ALA A 34 -17.25 -23.54 -72.04
N GLN A 35 -16.48 -22.61 -72.55
CA GLN A 35 -16.35 -21.26 -71.96
C GLN A 35 -17.38 -20.33 -72.61
N VAL A 36 -18.11 -19.62 -71.80
CA VAL A 36 -19.11 -18.64 -72.21
C VAL A 36 -18.67 -17.26 -71.76
N LYS A 37 -18.54 -16.35 -72.73
CA LYS A 37 -18.35 -14.94 -72.45
C LYS A 37 -19.57 -14.16 -72.88
N ILE A 38 -20.03 -13.28 -72.00
CA ILE A 38 -21.11 -12.32 -72.24
C ILE A 38 -20.56 -10.93 -71.95
N GLY A 39 -20.54 -10.07 -72.98
CA GLY A 39 -20.10 -8.70 -72.76
C GLY A 39 -19.47 -8.04 -73.98
N ASP A 40 -18.79 -6.92 -73.77
CA ASP A 40 -18.39 -5.98 -74.78
C ASP A 40 -17.13 -6.44 -75.61
N ASN A 41 -16.37 -7.40 -75.05
CA ASN A 41 -15.24 -7.98 -75.77
C ASN A 41 -15.31 -9.51 -75.84
N PRO A 42 -16.14 -10.07 -76.78
CA PRO A 42 -16.41 -11.51 -76.85
C PRO A 42 -15.25 -12.37 -77.35
N VAL A 43 -14.17 -11.77 -77.83
CA VAL A 43 -13.06 -12.48 -78.49
C VAL A 43 -11.96 -12.93 -77.53
N THR A 44 -11.88 -12.31 -76.30
CA THR A 44 -10.88 -12.60 -75.32
C THR A 44 -11.53 -13.16 -74.04
N ILE A 45 -11.40 -14.45 -73.79
CA ILE A 45 -11.88 -15.10 -72.59
C ILE A 45 -10.70 -15.43 -71.74
N ASN A 46 -10.81 -15.16 -70.45
CA ASN A 46 -9.81 -15.57 -69.45
C ASN A 46 -9.73 -17.12 -69.43
N PRO A 47 -8.55 -17.72 -69.68
CA PRO A 47 -8.41 -19.18 -69.78
C PRO A 47 -8.87 -19.96 -68.53
N GLY A 48 -8.90 -19.31 -67.40
CA GLY A 48 -9.37 -19.90 -66.13
C GLY A 48 -10.89 -19.74 -65.90
N SER A 49 -11.62 -19.10 -66.79
CA SER A 49 -13.03 -18.80 -66.63
C SER A 49 -13.93 -19.69 -67.47
N MET A 50 -14.91 -20.36 -66.89
CA MET A 50 -15.97 -21.10 -67.63
C MET A 50 -17.08 -20.16 -68.10
N LEU A 51 -17.37 -19.12 -67.30
CA LEU A 51 -18.27 -18.05 -67.62
C LEU A 51 -17.60 -16.72 -67.29
N GLU A 52 -17.48 -15.85 -68.26
CA GLU A 52 -16.97 -14.49 -68.12
C GLU A 52 -18.04 -13.50 -68.55
N VAL A 53 -18.37 -12.56 -67.63
CA VAL A 53 -19.35 -11.48 -67.89
C VAL A 53 -18.59 -10.18 -67.73
N GLU A 54 -18.45 -9.44 -68.85
CA GLU A 54 -17.71 -8.17 -68.93
C GLU A 54 -18.66 -7.06 -69.43
N ALA A 55 -18.77 -6.00 -68.68
CA ALA A 55 -19.52 -4.79 -69.05
C ALA A 55 -18.95 -3.59 -68.31
N THR A 56 -18.99 -2.42 -68.92
CA THR A 56 -18.54 -1.16 -68.30
C THR A 56 -19.68 -0.45 -67.56
N ASP A 57 -20.94 -0.78 -67.83
CA ASP A 57 -22.14 -0.10 -67.30
C ASP A 57 -23.29 -1.03 -66.85
N ARG A 58 -23.05 -2.35 -66.86
CA ARG A 58 -24.03 -3.37 -66.50
C ARG A 58 -23.47 -4.38 -65.52
N GLY A 59 -24.30 -4.83 -64.57
CA GLY A 59 -23.93 -5.86 -63.60
C GLY A 59 -24.67 -7.20 -63.85
N VAL A 60 -24.26 -8.22 -63.10
CA VAL A 60 -24.96 -9.50 -63.05
C VAL A 60 -25.97 -9.46 -61.89
N SER A 61 -27.26 -9.64 -62.22
CA SER A 61 -28.30 -9.82 -61.18
C SER A 61 -28.38 -11.30 -60.82
N MET A 62 -28.02 -11.63 -59.58
CA MET A 62 -28.21 -12.99 -59.06
C MET A 62 -29.69 -13.31 -58.85
N PRO A 63 -30.06 -14.59 -58.89
CA PRO A 63 -31.42 -15.02 -58.56
C PRO A 63 -31.87 -14.46 -57.20
N ARG A 64 -32.98 -13.74 -57.16
CA ARG A 64 -33.54 -13.10 -55.96
C ARG A 64 -34.50 -14.07 -55.26
N ILE A 65 -34.16 -14.49 -54.08
CA ILE A 65 -34.84 -15.55 -53.34
C ILE A 65 -35.05 -15.08 -51.89
N ALA A 66 -36.24 -15.33 -51.33
CA ALA A 66 -36.49 -15.14 -49.91
C ALA A 66 -36.04 -16.39 -49.14
N VAL A 67 -34.80 -16.39 -48.69
CA VAL A 67 -34.27 -17.46 -47.83
C VAL A 67 -34.90 -17.39 -46.42
N THR A 68 -35.45 -18.50 -45.91
CA THR A 68 -36.15 -18.54 -44.63
C THR A 68 -35.22 -18.49 -43.42
N ASP A 69 -34.08 -19.14 -43.52
CA ASP A 69 -33.02 -19.18 -42.51
C ASP A 69 -31.71 -19.70 -43.15
N ARG A 70 -30.59 -19.57 -42.45
CA ARG A 70 -29.28 -19.94 -43.00
C ARG A 70 -29.06 -21.44 -43.17
N VAL A 71 -29.76 -22.29 -42.44
CA VAL A 71 -29.52 -23.75 -42.46
C VAL A 71 -30.45 -24.49 -43.40
N THR A 72 -31.50 -23.82 -43.89
CA THR A 72 -32.45 -24.41 -44.87
C THR A 72 -31.99 -24.07 -46.29
N TRP A 73 -31.84 -25.10 -47.16
CA TRP A 73 -31.46 -24.92 -48.56
C TRP A 73 -32.45 -24.00 -49.32
N GLY A 74 -33.73 -24.25 -49.22
CA GLY A 74 -34.76 -23.38 -49.72
C GLY A 74 -34.91 -23.25 -51.25
N LEU A 75 -33.98 -23.83 -52.04
CA LEU A 75 -34.04 -23.81 -53.51
C LEU A 75 -34.69 -25.08 -54.02
N ARG A 76 -35.10 -25.02 -55.31
CA ARG A 76 -35.65 -26.18 -56.03
C ARG A 76 -34.58 -27.29 -56.09
N GLY A 77 -34.95 -28.51 -55.70
CA GLY A 77 -34.06 -29.65 -55.58
C GLY A 77 -33.60 -29.85 -54.14
N ASN A 78 -33.49 -31.12 -53.74
CA ASN A 78 -33.21 -31.49 -52.35
C ASN A 78 -31.73 -31.66 -52.04
N VAL A 79 -30.84 -31.38 -52.99
CA VAL A 79 -29.39 -31.53 -52.82
C VAL A 79 -28.76 -30.14 -52.88
N PRO A 80 -28.26 -29.65 -51.73
CA PRO A 80 -27.53 -28.40 -51.68
C PRO A 80 -26.22 -28.48 -52.51
N VAL A 81 -25.89 -27.36 -53.17
CA VAL A 81 -24.66 -27.24 -53.97
C VAL A 81 -23.75 -26.21 -53.35
N GLU A 82 -22.59 -26.62 -52.93
CA GLU A 82 -21.52 -25.74 -52.39
C GLU A 82 -21.15 -24.67 -53.42
N GLY A 83 -21.03 -23.43 -53.00
CA GLY A 83 -20.71 -22.28 -53.85
C GLY A 83 -21.89 -21.70 -54.62
N MET A 84 -23.12 -22.21 -54.42
CA MET A 84 -24.30 -21.61 -55.01
C MET A 84 -24.50 -20.18 -54.48
N MET A 85 -24.69 -19.23 -55.39
CA MET A 85 -24.86 -17.80 -55.06
C MET A 85 -26.27 -17.33 -55.36
N VAL A 86 -26.85 -16.58 -54.42
CA VAL A 86 -28.21 -15.95 -54.55
C VAL A 86 -28.17 -14.56 -53.94
N TYR A 87 -29.15 -13.74 -54.32
CA TYR A 87 -29.46 -12.53 -53.58
C TYR A 87 -30.65 -12.83 -52.62
N ASN A 88 -30.37 -12.91 -51.31
CA ASN A 88 -31.41 -13.07 -50.32
C ASN A 88 -32.22 -11.80 -50.18
N THR A 89 -33.52 -11.88 -50.40
CA THR A 89 -34.47 -10.74 -50.27
C THR A 89 -35.09 -10.64 -48.90
N ASN A 90 -34.87 -11.64 -48.01
CA ASN A 90 -35.50 -11.73 -46.69
C ASN A 90 -34.43 -11.58 -45.61
N ALA A 91 -34.54 -10.55 -44.76
CA ALA A 91 -33.72 -10.42 -43.56
C ALA A 91 -34.38 -11.19 -42.43
N THR A 92 -33.68 -12.19 -41.90
CA THR A 92 -34.15 -12.98 -40.75
C THR A 92 -33.24 -12.72 -39.54
N THR A 93 -33.79 -12.83 -38.33
CA THR A 93 -33.08 -12.61 -37.07
C THR A 93 -32.96 -13.90 -36.24
N GLY A 94 -32.17 -13.88 -35.22
CA GLY A 94 -31.94 -15.04 -34.35
C GLY A 94 -30.73 -15.87 -34.71
N VAL A 95 -30.52 -17.01 -34.08
CA VAL A 95 -29.31 -17.86 -34.20
C VAL A 95 -29.09 -18.31 -35.66
N ASN A 96 -30.14 -18.58 -36.41
CA ASN A 96 -30.10 -18.94 -37.83
C ASN A 96 -30.47 -17.79 -38.75
N GLY A 97 -30.40 -16.56 -38.27
CA GLY A 97 -30.73 -15.38 -39.06
C GLY A 97 -29.74 -15.17 -40.21
N LEU A 98 -30.26 -14.67 -41.35
CA LEU A 98 -29.46 -14.30 -42.52
C LEU A 98 -29.85 -12.90 -42.96
N GLN A 99 -28.91 -12.03 -43.19
CA GLN A 99 -29.16 -10.67 -43.69
C GLN A 99 -29.64 -10.70 -45.15
N ALA A 100 -30.43 -9.71 -45.52
CA ALA A 100 -30.74 -9.46 -46.95
C ALA A 100 -29.42 -9.03 -47.64
N GLY A 101 -29.19 -9.59 -48.85
CA GLY A 101 -27.93 -9.33 -49.59
C GLY A 101 -27.43 -10.56 -50.34
N MET A 102 -26.24 -10.46 -50.89
CA MET A 102 -25.56 -11.60 -51.53
C MET A 102 -25.28 -12.70 -50.52
N ALA A 103 -25.67 -13.92 -50.83
CA ALA A 103 -25.42 -15.10 -50.03
C ALA A 103 -24.85 -16.24 -50.83
N VAL A 104 -23.97 -16.99 -50.25
CA VAL A 104 -23.35 -18.20 -50.83
C VAL A 104 -23.65 -19.40 -49.93
N TRP A 105 -24.02 -20.53 -50.50
CA TRP A 105 -24.12 -21.79 -49.74
C TRP A 105 -22.74 -22.35 -49.46
N LYS A 106 -22.38 -22.47 -48.20
CA LYS A 106 -21.05 -22.95 -47.79
C LYS A 106 -21.15 -23.73 -46.46
N ASN A 107 -20.50 -24.87 -46.42
CA ASN A 107 -20.46 -25.73 -45.24
C ASN A 107 -21.89 -26.04 -44.68
N GLY A 108 -22.83 -26.35 -45.57
CA GLY A 108 -24.20 -26.71 -45.16
C GLY A 108 -25.07 -25.57 -44.72
N GLN A 109 -24.73 -24.32 -45.01
CA GLN A 109 -25.53 -23.16 -44.68
C GLN A 109 -25.34 -21.99 -45.68
N TRP A 110 -26.33 -21.08 -45.71
CA TRP A 110 -26.16 -19.81 -46.36
C TRP A 110 -25.32 -18.85 -45.53
N VAL A 111 -24.30 -18.27 -46.14
CA VAL A 111 -23.38 -17.28 -45.54
C VAL A 111 -23.54 -15.99 -46.33
N SER A 112 -23.82 -14.88 -45.70
CA SER A 112 -23.79 -13.57 -46.33
C SER A 112 -22.36 -13.22 -46.79
N VAL A 113 -22.21 -12.68 -47.99
CA VAL A 113 -20.90 -12.26 -48.50
C VAL A 113 -20.32 -11.11 -47.66
N ASP A 114 -21.19 -10.30 -47.03
CA ASP A 114 -20.81 -9.18 -46.19
C ASP A 114 -20.67 -9.59 -44.68
N GLU A 115 -20.87 -10.86 -44.33
CA GLU A 115 -20.78 -11.35 -42.96
C GLU A 115 -19.32 -11.56 -42.52
N THR A 116 -18.91 -10.91 -41.43
CA THR A 116 -17.62 -11.15 -40.78
C THR A 116 -17.85 -12.18 -39.66
N PRO A 117 -17.45 -13.45 -39.81
CA PRO A 117 -17.91 -14.55 -38.95
C PRO A 117 -17.43 -14.46 -37.49
N TYR A 118 -16.46 -13.59 -37.20
CA TYR A 118 -15.88 -13.44 -35.84
C TYR A 118 -16.12 -12.06 -35.22
N MET A 119 -16.90 -11.21 -35.86
CA MET A 119 -17.25 -9.89 -35.31
C MET A 119 -18.75 -9.64 -35.43
N HIS A 120 -19.44 -9.67 -34.28
CA HIS A 120 -20.88 -9.44 -34.21
C HIS A 120 -21.12 -8.13 -33.44
N VAL A 121 -21.68 -7.13 -34.13
CA VAL A 121 -22.14 -5.87 -33.53
C VAL A 121 -23.64 -5.82 -33.63
N ASN A 122 -24.38 -6.00 -32.54
CA ASN A 122 -25.83 -5.80 -32.50
C ASN A 122 -26.11 -4.35 -32.07
N SER A 123 -26.55 -3.52 -32.99
CA SER A 123 -26.87 -2.12 -32.74
C SER A 123 -28.09 -1.65 -33.53
N THR A 124 -28.95 -0.94 -32.85
CA THR A 124 -30.04 -0.18 -33.45
C THR A 124 -29.66 1.26 -33.80
N GLN A 125 -28.44 1.68 -33.46
CA GLN A 125 -27.97 3.03 -33.71
C GLN A 125 -27.55 3.21 -35.16
N VAL A 126 -28.02 4.27 -35.79
CA VAL A 126 -27.48 4.77 -37.05
C VAL A 126 -26.23 5.61 -36.71
N GLY A 127 -25.08 5.17 -37.17
CA GLY A 127 -23.81 5.84 -36.90
C GLY A 127 -22.73 5.26 -37.76
N ASN A 128 -21.51 5.25 -37.28
CA ASN A 128 -20.31 4.86 -38.00
C ASN A 128 -20.47 3.68 -38.94
N SER A 129 -20.20 3.91 -40.23
CA SER A 129 -20.20 2.90 -41.25
C SER A 129 -18.81 2.31 -41.42
N THR A 130 -18.70 0.99 -41.46
CA THR A 130 -17.44 0.29 -41.81
C THR A 130 -16.97 0.64 -43.19
N LEU A 131 -17.89 0.97 -44.09
CA LEU A 131 -17.60 1.30 -45.50
C LEU A 131 -16.96 2.70 -45.64
N ALA A 132 -17.31 3.64 -44.76
CA ALA A 132 -16.87 5.03 -44.83
C ALA A 132 -15.75 5.37 -43.82
N ASN A 133 -15.33 4.43 -43.00
CA ASN A 133 -14.36 4.64 -41.90
C ASN A 133 -14.70 5.83 -40.96
N SER A 134 -16.00 6.16 -40.86
CA SER A 134 -16.45 7.39 -40.23
C SER A 134 -16.12 7.48 -38.72
N GLY A 135 -15.83 6.35 -38.08
CA GLY A 135 -15.40 6.28 -36.69
C GLY A 135 -13.89 6.15 -36.51
N ALA A 136 -13.19 5.53 -37.47
CA ALA A 136 -11.74 5.31 -37.43
C ALA A 136 -11.04 6.27 -38.42
N THR A 137 -10.90 7.52 -38.02
CA THR A 137 -10.35 8.58 -38.89
C THR A 137 -8.84 8.80 -38.70
N GLY A 138 -8.26 8.31 -37.61
CA GLY A 138 -6.83 8.33 -37.39
C GLY A 138 -6.10 7.32 -38.30
N ALA A 139 -4.85 7.59 -38.64
CA ALA A 139 -4.01 6.61 -39.37
C ALA A 139 -3.87 5.34 -38.53
N ASN A 140 -4.10 4.15 -39.12
CA ASN A 140 -4.06 2.84 -38.44
C ASN A 140 -5.02 2.69 -37.25
N ALA A 141 -6.08 3.50 -37.17
CA ALA A 141 -7.01 3.49 -36.03
C ALA A 141 -8.07 2.37 -36.17
N ILE A 142 -8.56 1.91 -35.04
CA ILE A 142 -9.62 0.90 -34.91
C ILE A 142 -10.79 1.50 -34.11
N ALA A 143 -12.00 1.52 -34.70
CA ALA A 143 -13.22 1.91 -34.02
C ALA A 143 -14.29 0.83 -34.18
N ILE A 144 -14.71 0.22 -33.08
CA ILE A 144 -15.73 -0.83 -33.06
C ILE A 144 -16.83 -0.45 -32.06
N GLY A 145 -18.04 -0.30 -32.54
CA GLY A 145 -19.21 0.05 -31.76
C GLY A 145 -19.97 1.26 -32.31
N PRO A 146 -21.26 1.39 -32.00
CA PRO A 146 -22.04 2.56 -32.42
C PRO A 146 -21.43 3.84 -31.87
N ASN A 147 -21.22 4.83 -32.74
CA ASN A 147 -20.61 6.11 -32.39
C ASN A 147 -19.21 6.02 -31.74
N ALA A 148 -18.49 4.89 -31.92
CA ALA A 148 -17.10 4.81 -31.51
C ALA A 148 -16.22 5.74 -32.39
N VAL A 149 -15.31 6.46 -31.76
CA VAL A 149 -14.43 7.43 -32.41
C VAL A 149 -12.97 7.10 -32.10
N ALA A 150 -12.16 6.80 -33.11
CA ALA A 150 -10.73 6.62 -33.03
C ALA A 150 -10.08 7.59 -34.03
N SER A 151 -9.87 8.83 -33.60
CA SER A 151 -9.30 9.90 -34.44
C SER A 151 -7.80 10.13 -34.22
N GLY A 152 -7.24 9.60 -33.14
CA GLY A 152 -5.80 9.58 -32.93
C GLY A 152 -5.11 8.57 -33.85
N ALA A 153 -3.89 8.87 -34.32
CA ALA A 153 -3.10 7.88 -35.04
C ALA A 153 -2.80 6.66 -34.14
N ASP A 154 -2.87 5.45 -34.70
CA ASP A 154 -2.65 4.18 -34.00
C ASP A 154 -3.58 3.96 -32.77
N SER A 155 -4.73 4.65 -32.76
CA SER A 155 -5.67 4.58 -31.64
C SER A 155 -6.71 3.47 -31.78
N THR A 156 -7.24 3.01 -30.64
CA THR A 156 -8.27 1.97 -30.58
C THR A 156 -9.46 2.44 -29.74
N ALA A 157 -10.66 2.42 -30.31
CA ALA A 157 -11.92 2.68 -29.61
C ALA A 157 -12.86 1.47 -29.74
N LEU A 158 -13.19 0.82 -28.62
CA LEU A 158 -14.06 -0.36 -28.58
C LEU A 158 -15.20 -0.14 -27.58
N GLY A 159 -16.38 -0.03 -28.07
CA GLY A 159 -17.61 0.17 -27.30
C GLY A 159 -18.48 1.28 -27.87
N GLN A 160 -19.76 1.29 -27.48
CA GLN A 160 -20.67 2.37 -27.86
C GLN A 160 -20.14 3.71 -27.34
N GLY A 161 -19.96 4.69 -28.24
CA GLY A 161 -19.47 6.01 -27.86
C GLY A 161 -18.07 6.05 -27.24
N ALA A 162 -17.29 4.97 -27.37
CA ALA A 162 -15.87 4.98 -26.98
C ALA A 162 -15.12 6.01 -27.82
N SER A 163 -14.22 6.77 -27.19
CA SER A 163 -13.52 7.90 -27.81
C SER A 163 -12.02 7.86 -27.56
N ALA A 164 -11.21 7.57 -28.58
CA ALA A 164 -9.76 7.60 -28.56
C ALA A 164 -9.27 8.70 -29.50
N THR A 165 -9.17 9.93 -28.99
CA THR A 165 -8.81 11.10 -29.82
C THR A 165 -7.30 11.39 -29.80
N ALA A 166 -6.59 10.91 -28.79
CA ALA A 166 -5.14 11.03 -28.73
C ALA A 166 -4.43 9.90 -29.49
N ALA A 167 -3.26 10.19 -30.04
CA ALA A 167 -2.43 9.18 -30.71
C ALA A 167 -2.09 8.03 -29.74
N GLN A 168 -2.09 6.79 -30.23
CA GLN A 168 -1.81 5.57 -29.45
C GLN A 168 -2.77 5.37 -28.26
N GLY A 169 -3.88 6.10 -28.23
CA GLY A 169 -4.89 5.99 -27.18
C GLY A 169 -5.72 4.72 -27.30
N VAL A 170 -6.03 4.07 -26.17
CA VAL A 170 -6.85 2.86 -26.11
C VAL A 170 -8.07 3.11 -25.23
N ALA A 171 -9.25 3.22 -25.81
CA ALA A 171 -10.53 3.39 -25.14
C ALA A 171 -11.39 2.12 -25.27
N ILE A 172 -11.55 1.38 -24.17
CA ILE A 172 -12.33 0.13 -24.15
C ILE A 172 -13.46 0.25 -23.15
N GLY A 173 -14.68 0.19 -23.62
CA GLY A 173 -15.91 0.29 -22.84
C GLY A 173 -16.84 1.37 -23.35
N ALA A 174 -18.15 1.23 -23.08
CA ALA A 174 -19.13 2.22 -23.51
C ALA A 174 -18.82 3.60 -22.87
N GLY A 175 -18.72 4.64 -23.69
CA GLY A 175 -18.43 6.01 -23.23
C GLY A 175 -17.03 6.20 -22.63
N SER A 176 -16.11 5.25 -22.80
CA SER A 176 -14.71 5.44 -22.40
C SER A 176 -14.02 6.52 -23.23
N SER A 177 -13.11 7.30 -22.65
CA SER A 177 -12.47 8.43 -23.32
C SER A 177 -10.96 8.51 -23.04
N VAL A 178 -10.18 8.72 -24.10
CA VAL A 178 -8.72 8.93 -24.01
C VAL A 178 -8.35 10.22 -24.70
N VAL A 179 -7.78 11.15 -23.93
CA VAL A 179 -7.36 12.49 -24.40
C VAL A 179 -5.86 12.71 -24.27
N GLN A 180 -5.12 11.76 -23.69
CA GLN A 180 -3.66 11.81 -23.56
C GLN A 180 -2.99 10.78 -24.46
N VAL A 181 -1.89 11.19 -25.12
CA VAL A 181 -1.09 10.32 -25.99
C VAL A 181 -0.62 9.08 -25.23
N GLY A 182 -0.90 7.89 -25.77
CA GLY A 182 -0.56 6.62 -25.14
C GLY A 182 -1.40 6.27 -23.91
N GLY A 183 -2.45 7.03 -23.61
CA GLY A 183 -3.37 6.77 -22.49
C GLY A 183 -4.26 5.54 -22.72
N VAL A 184 -4.66 4.87 -21.66
CA VAL A 184 -5.57 3.72 -21.69
C VAL A 184 -6.77 3.96 -20.78
N ALA A 185 -7.97 3.96 -21.33
CA ALA A 185 -9.23 3.99 -20.57
C ALA A 185 -9.90 2.61 -20.65
N LEU A 186 -10.01 1.92 -19.53
CA LEU A 186 -10.54 0.57 -19.44
C LEU A 186 -11.80 0.51 -18.58
N GLY A 187 -12.91 0.18 -19.22
CA GLY A 187 -14.22 0.09 -18.61
C GLY A 187 -15.15 1.22 -19.02
N ALA A 188 -16.46 0.98 -18.91
CA ALA A 188 -17.48 1.96 -19.30
C ALA A 188 -17.31 3.27 -18.51
N GLY A 189 -17.36 4.41 -19.20
CA GLY A 189 -17.20 5.74 -18.63
C GLY A 189 -15.79 6.07 -18.07
N SER A 190 -14.79 5.20 -18.28
CA SER A 190 -13.42 5.50 -17.84
C SER A 190 -12.80 6.62 -18.66
N VAL A 191 -12.05 7.52 -18.02
CA VAL A 191 -11.40 8.66 -18.67
C VAL A 191 -9.90 8.64 -18.39
N ALA A 192 -9.08 8.50 -19.44
CA ALA A 192 -7.63 8.60 -19.36
C ALA A 192 -7.18 10.03 -19.69
N SER A 193 -7.07 10.87 -18.67
CA SER A 193 -6.70 12.29 -18.76
C SER A 193 -5.35 12.63 -18.13
N THR A 194 -4.71 11.70 -17.45
CA THR A 194 -3.41 11.91 -16.80
C THR A 194 -2.28 11.68 -17.79
N ALA A 195 -1.49 12.71 -18.04
CA ALA A 195 -0.32 12.64 -18.93
C ALA A 195 0.85 11.87 -18.30
N ALA A 196 1.84 11.53 -19.10
CA ALA A 196 3.15 11.11 -18.62
C ALA A 196 3.86 12.22 -17.82
N GLY A 197 4.82 11.86 -16.98
CA GLY A 197 5.66 12.80 -16.22
C GLY A 197 5.04 13.31 -14.93
N VAL A 198 3.87 12.82 -14.53
CA VAL A 198 3.27 13.18 -13.24
C VAL A 198 4.04 12.49 -12.11
N ALA A 199 4.61 13.28 -11.20
CA ALA A 199 5.37 12.78 -10.06
C ALA A 199 4.45 12.03 -9.07
N GLY A 200 4.95 10.93 -8.51
CA GLY A 200 4.30 10.21 -7.43
C GLY A 200 4.22 11.03 -6.14
N TYR A 201 3.31 10.67 -5.25
CA TYR A 201 3.20 11.28 -3.93
C TYR A 201 4.39 10.90 -3.05
N VAL A 202 5.11 11.89 -2.54
CA VAL A 202 6.17 11.71 -1.54
C VAL A 202 5.59 12.03 -0.17
N PRO A 203 5.57 11.07 0.78
CA PRO A 203 5.08 11.31 2.13
C PRO A 203 5.89 12.37 2.87
N THR A 204 5.24 13.17 3.71
CA THR A 204 5.94 14.11 4.61
C THR A 204 6.86 13.35 5.55
N GLY A 205 8.12 13.76 5.64
CA GLY A 205 9.14 13.09 6.46
C GLY A 205 9.83 11.91 5.78
N ALA A 206 9.56 11.66 4.48
CA ALA A 206 10.31 10.67 3.73
C ALA A 206 11.80 10.99 3.69
N SER A 207 12.65 9.98 3.83
CA SER A 207 14.10 10.11 3.68
C SER A 207 14.48 10.46 2.23
N ALA A 208 15.70 10.95 2.02
CA ALA A 208 16.22 11.21 0.67
C ALA A 208 16.19 9.97 -0.22
N ALA A 209 16.47 8.77 0.32
CA ALA A 209 16.41 7.52 -0.42
C ALA A 209 14.98 7.15 -0.84
N GLN A 210 14.00 7.31 0.05
CA GLN A 210 12.59 7.08 -0.26
C GLN A 210 12.07 8.09 -1.30
N THR A 211 12.44 9.36 -1.16
CA THR A 211 12.11 10.40 -2.13
C THR A 211 12.70 10.07 -3.51
N ALA A 212 13.96 9.63 -3.58
CA ALA A 212 14.61 9.24 -4.83
C ALA A 212 13.93 8.02 -5.48
N ALA A 213 13.50 7.02 -4.71
CA ALA A 213 12.77 5.86 -5.20
C ALA A 213 11.42 6.25 -5.84
N VAL A 214 10.64 7.13 -5.19
CA VAL A 214 9.38 7.64 -5.73
C VAL A 214 9.59 8.44 -7.01
N ILE A 215 10.59 9.33 -7.04
CA ILE A 215 10.92 10.13 -8.23
C ILE A 215 11.45 9.24 -9.36
N GLY A 216 12.24 8.22 -9.05
CA GLY A 216 12.78 7.27 -10.02
C GLY A 216 11.72 6.44 -10.75
N THR A 217 10.50 6.35 -10.19
CA THR A 217 9.35 5.67 -10.80
C THR A 217 8.30 6.63 -11.37
N THR A 218 8.68 7.90 -11.63
CA THR A 218 7.80 8.84 -12.34
C THR A 218 7.36 8.26 -13.68
N SER A 219 6.06 8.33 -13.99
CA SER A 219 5.47 7.71 -15.17
C SER A 219 6.07 8.25 -16.47
N THR A 220 6.54 7.38 -17.36
CA THR A 220 7.05 7.73 -18.70
C THR A 220 5.99 7.64 -19.78
N GLN A 221 4.83 7.04 -19.48
CA GLN A 221 3.66 6.91 -20.33
C GLN A 221 2.44 7.51 -19.65
N ALA A 222 1.42 7.87 -20.43
CA ALA A 222 0.16 8.30 -19.87
C ALA A 222 -0.53 7.18 -19.05
N ALA A 223 -1.40 7.55 -18.14
CA ALA A 223 -1.99 6.63 -17.20
C ALA A 223 -2.94 5.60 -17.85
N VAL A 224 -3.01 4.43 -17.23
CA VAL A 224 -4.14 3.49 -17.39
C VAL A 224 -5.23 3.90 -16.40
N SER A 225 -6.37 4.35 -16.90
CA SER A 225 -7.53 4.71 -16.08
C SER A 225 -8.61 3.63 -16.12
N VAL A 226 -9.09 3.23 -14.95
CA VAL A 226 -10.22 2.31 -14.80
C VAL A 226 -11.50 3.03 -14.34
N GLY A 227 -11.50 4.36 -14.28
CA GLY A 227 -12.61 5.17 -13.82
C GLY A 227 -12.55 6.61 -14.34
N ASP A 228 -13.37 7.46 -13.72
CA ASP A 228 -13.37 8.90 -13.92
C ASP A 228 -13.48 9.58 -12.54
N ALA A 229 -12.35 9.88 -11.95
CA ALA A 229 -12.29 10.47 -10.62
C ALA A 229 -12.92 11.88 -10.57
N ALA A 230 -12.88 12.62 -11.67
CA ALA A 230 -13.50 13.94 -11.76
C ALA A 230 -15.03 13.88 -11.61
N ASN A 231 -15.64 12.78 -12.05
CA ASN A 231 -17.07 12.52 -11.95
C ASN A 231 -17.43 11.47 -10.87
N GLY A 232 -16.50 11.16 -9.95
CA GLY A 232 -16.73 10.25 -8.83
C GLY A 232 -16.90 8.78 -9.22
N GLN A 233 -16.39 8.36 -10.37
CA GLN A 233 -16.46 6.97 -10.84
C GLN A 233 -15.17 6.22 -10.49
N TYR A 234 -15.27 5.28 -9.58
CA TYR A 234 -14.13 4.46 -9.10
C TYR A 234 -14.39 2.97 -9.33
N ARG A 235 -13.32 2.20 -9.54
CA ARG A 235 -13.35 0.73 -9.63
C ARG A 235 -12.28 0.11 -8.76
N GLN A 236 -12.60 -1.05 -8.19
CA GLN A 236 -11.59 -1.90 -7.56
C GLN A 236 -10.82 -2.67 -8.64
N ILE A 237 -9.51 -2.80 -8.45
CA ILE A 237 -8.69 -3.74 -9.19
C ILE A 237 -8.55 -4.98 -8.31
N THR A 238 -9.18 -6.10 -8.70
CA THR A 238 -9.19 -7.35 -7.94
C THR A 238 -8.23 -8.37 -8.52
N GLY A 239 -7.83 -9.39 -7.72
CA GLY A 239 -6.90 -10.44 -8.18
C GLY A 239 -5.45 -9.96 -8.30
N VAL A 240 -5.08 -8.84 -7.65
CA VAL A 240 -3.71 -8.30 -7.67
C VAL A 240 -2.83 -9.18 -6.79
N ALA A 241 -1.78 -9.76 -7.37
CA ALA A 241 -0.73 -10.47 -6.63
C ALA A 241 0.07 -9.50 -5.74
N ALA A 242 0.78 -10.03 -4.75
CA ALA A 242 1.71 -9.23 -3.95
C ALA A 242 2.86 -8.74 -4.83
N GLY A 243 3.12 -7.44 -4.78
CA GLY A 243 4.24 -6.82 -5.48
C GLY A 243 5.59 -7.29 -4.93
N THR A 244 6.60 -7.39 -5.79
CA THR A 244 7.95 -7.85 -5.45
C THR A 244 9.03 -6.79 -5.67
N VAL A 245 8.79 -5.83 -6.57
CA VAL A 245 9.70 -4.71 -6.86
C VAL A 245 9.00 -3.37 -6.69
N ASP A 246 9.76 -2.30 -6.60
CA ASP A 246 9.26 -0.95 -6.27
C ASP A 246 8.22 -0.39 -7.26
N SER A 247 8.17 -0.95 -8.48
CA SER A 247 7.18 -0.55 -9.51
C SER A 247 5.90 -1.38 -9.52
N ASP A 248 5.80 -2.41 -8.67
CA ASP A 248 4.62 -3.28 -8.64
C ASP A 248 3.47 -2.66 -7.84
N ALA A 249 2.25 -3.07 -8.17
CA ALA A 249 1.09 -2.73 -7.38
C ALA A 249 1.11 -3.47 -6.02
N VAL A 250 0.78 -2.75 -4.96
CA VAL A 250 0.65 -3.30 -3.61
C VAL A 250 -0.78 -3.79 -3.37
N ASN A 251 -0.94 -5.00 -2.86
CA ASN A 251 -2.25 -5.52 -2.48
C ASN A 251 -2.56 -5.28 -0.98
N VAL A 252 -3.83 -5.48 -0.60
CA VAL A 252 -4.32 -5.27 0.78
C VAL A 252 -3.60 -6.15 1.80
N SER A 253 -3.12 -7.35 1.42
CA SER A 253 -2.41 -8.24 2.36
C SER A 253 -1.05 -7.65 2.77
N GLN A 254 -0.32 -7.05 1.84
CA GLN A 254 0.93 -6.35 2.14
C GLN A 254 0.69 -5.12 3.03
N LEU A 255 -0.35 -4.34 2.74
CA LEU A 255 -0.74 -3.19 3.57
C LEU A 255 -1.12 -3.62 5.00
N LYS A 256 -1.85 -4.74 5.18
CA LYS A 256 -2.15 -5.31 6.50
C LYS A 256 -0.89 -5.75 7.25
N GLY A 257 0.13 -6.26 6.54
CA GLY A 257 1.43 -6.56 7.13
C GLY A 257 2.12 -5.32 7.71
N VAL A 258 2.13 -4.22 6.97
CA VAL A 258 2.65 -2.92 7.45
C VAL A 258 1.83 -2.41 8.64
N GLN A 259 0.50 -2.48 8.58
CA GLN A 259 -0.37 -2.10 9.68
C GLN A 259 -0.09 -2.90 10.96
N ALA A 260 0.11 -4.23 10.85
CA ALA A 260 0.47 -5.06 11.99
C ALA A 260 1.83 -4.65 12.58
N SER A 261 2.82 -4.34 11.75
CA SER A 261 4.13 -3.85 12.20
C SER A 261 4.01 -2.51 12.94
N VAL A 262 3.23 -1.57 12.42
CA VAL A 262 2.96 -0.28 13.08
C VAL A 262 2.25 -0.49 14.41
N THR A 263 1.25 -1.38 14.47
CA THR A 263 0.54 -1.71 15.71
C THR A 263 1.50 -2.33 16.75
N ASN A 264 2.41 -3.20 16.34
CA ASN A 264 3.42 -3.78 17.24
C ASN A 264 4.37 -2.72 17.79
N ILE A 265 4.83 -1.80 16.94
CA ILE A 265 5.66 -0.65 17.38
C ILE A 265 4.86 0.22 18.35
N ASP A 266 3.61 0.52 18.03
CA ASP A 266 2.73 1.34 18.85
C ASP A 266 2.48 0.73 20.23
N ASN A 267 2.34 -0.59 20.32
CA ASN A 267 2.15 -1.32 21.56
C ASN A 267 3.43 -1.46 22.40
N SER A 268 4.62 -1.44 21.77
CA SER A 268 5.91 -1.65 22.44
C SER A 268 6.70 -0.37 22.69
N ALA A 269 6.34 0.73 22.02
CA ALA A 269 7.01 2.01 22.18
C ALA A 269 6.61 2.72 23.47
N VAL A 270 7.58 3.41 24.11
CA VAL A 270 7.28 4.40 25.13
C VAL A 270 6.80 5.66 24.43
N LYS A 271 5.61 6.10 24.77
CA LYS A 271 4.95 7.24 24.11
C LYS A 271 4.75 8.40 25.08
N TYR A 272 4.81 9.60 24.53
CA TYR A 272 4.29 10.78 25.22
C TYR A 272 2.76 10.70 25.34
N GLU A 273 2.21 11.30 26.36
CA GLU A 273 0.76 11.43 26.51
C GLU A 273 0.20 12.46 25.53
N ASN A 274 -1.11 12.40 25.31
CA ASN A 274 -1.79 13.41 24.50
C ASN A 274 -2.48 14.44 25.40
N ASN A 275 -2.48 15.68 24.95
CA ASN A 275 -3.32 16.72 25.49
C ASN A 275 -4.81 16.46 25.19
N PRO A 276 -5.76 17.10 25.87
CA PRO A 276 -7.20 16.95 25.60
C PRO A 276 -7.61 17.32 24.17
N ASP A 277 -6.82 18.12 23.46
CA ASP A 277 -7.03 18.50 22.06
C ASP A 277 -6.44 17.49 21.05
N GLY A 278 -5.83 16.40 21.55
CA GLY A 278 -5.21 15.35 20.75
C GLY A 278 -3.76 15.63 20.32
N SER A 279 -3.19 16.79 20.66
CA SER A 279 -1.78 17.08 20.40
C SER A 279 -0.86 16.33 21.38
N VAL A 280 0.41 16.11 20.96
CA VAL A 280 1.39 15.39 21.80
C VAL A 280 1.85 16.28 22.96
N ASN A 281 1.75 15.77 24.19
CA ASN A 281 2.30 16.39 25.39
C ASN A 281 3.74 15.91 25.62
N TYR A 282 4.71 16.64 25.12
CA TYR A 282 6.13 16.31 25.28
C TYR A 282 6.66 16.38 26.71
N ASN A 283 5.84 16.79 27.68
CA ASN A 283 6.21 16.92 29.09
C ASN A 283 5.69 15.76 29.94
N SER A 284 4.98 14.79 29.36
CA SER A 284 4.41 13.65 30.10
C SER A 284 4.60 12.34 29.37
N VAL A 285 5.13 11.35 30.09
CA VAL A 285 5.29 9.96 29.64
C VAL A 285 4.75 9.02 30.69
N THR A 286 3.76 8.19 30.32
CA THR A 286 3.28 7.10 31.17
C THR A 286 3.81 5.77 30.66
N LEU A 287 4.57 5.06 31.49
CA LEU A 287 5.05 3.73 31.20
C LEU A 287 3.94 2.70 31.39
N GLY A 288 3.86 1.72 30.46
CA GLY A 288 2.80 0.70 30.47
C GLY A 288 1.52 1.10 29.73
N ASN A 289 1.46 2.28 29.14
CA ASN A 289 0.42 2.77 28.22
C ASN A 289 -1.04 2.54 28.75
N ASN A 290 -1.24 2.72 30.05
CA ASN A 290 -2.49 2.45 30.76
C ASN A 290 -3.04 1.01 30.62
N ALA A 291 -2.32 0.13 29.93
CA ALA A 291 -2.69 -1.28 29.78
C ALA A 291 -2.08 -2.17 30.87
N SER A 292 -1.11 -1.64 31.64
CA SER A 292 -0.49 -2.37 32.76
C SER A 292 -1.39 -2.32 33.98
N THR A 293 -1.55 -3.47 34.62
CA THR A 293 -2.31 -3.60 35.90
C THR A 293 -1.48 -3.20 37.13
N GLY A 294 -0.26 -2.73 36.96
CA GLY A 294 0.65 -2.34 38.03
C GLY A 294 1.84 -1.51 37.57
N PRO A 295 2.73 -1.09 38.50
CA PRO A 295 3.90 -0.32 38.17
C PRO A 295 4.83 -1.04 37.20
N VAL A 296 5.45 -0.29 36.29
CA VAL A 296 6.45 -0.79 35.33
C VAL A 296 7.84 -0.64 35.92
N THR A 297 8.64 -1.70 35.86
CA THR A 297 10.05 -1.64 36.27
C THR A 297 10.92 -1.13 35.12
N VAL A 298 11.67 -0.07 35.37
CA VAL A 298 12.65 0.46 34.42
C VAL A 298 14.02 -0.16 34.74
N HIS A 299 14.52 -0.99 33.83
CA HIS A 299 15.84 -1.63 33.97
C HIS A 299 16.93 -0.83 33.24
N ASN A 300 18.20 -1.11 33.62
CA ASN A 300 19.40 -0.58 32.97
C ASN A 300 19.51 0.95 32.98
N VAL A 301 19.03 1.56 34.10
CA VAL A 301 19.16 3.01 34.31
C VAL A 301 20.61 3.32 34.72
N ALA A 302 21.30 4.10 33.90
CA ALA A 302 22.63 4.61 34.23
C ALA A 302 22.60 5.50 35.48
N ALA A 303 23.73 5.71 36.14
CA ALA A 303 23.82 6.65 37.25
C ALA A 303 23.55 8.09 36.75
N GLY A 304 22.55 8.74 37.33
CA GLY A 304 22.22 10.14 37.05
C GLY A 304 23.39 11.07 37.42
N VAL A 305 23.63 12.09 36.60
CA VAL A 305 24.71 13.09 36.78
C VAL A 305 24.10 14.49 36.89
N ALA A 306 23.14 14.81 36.04
CA ALA A 306 22.43 16.11 36.08
C ALA A 306 21.27 16.09 37.08
N GLY A 307 20.88 17.24 37.56
CA GLY A 307 19.81 17.36 38.57
C GLY A 307 18.43 16.92 38.09
N THR A 308 18.28 16.67 36.74
CA THR A 308 17.04 16.18 36.12
C THR A 308 17.10 14.71 35.74
N ASP A 309 18.23 14.03 35.99
CA ASP A 309 18.39 12.62 35.65
C ASP A 309 17.68 11.71 36.67
N ALA A 310 17.30 10.53 36.21
CA ALA A 310 16.78 9.49 37.08
C ALA A 310 17.89 8.92 37.99
N VAL A 311 17.58 8.69 39.25
CA VAL A 311 18.48 8.04 40.19
C VAL A 311 18.29 6.54 40.16
N ASN A 312 19.35 5.77 40.01
CA ASN A 312 19.29 4.31 40.08
C ASN A 312 19.43 3.79 41.50
N VAL A 313 19.07 2.51 41.73
CA VAL A 313 19.12 1.84 43.03
C VAL A 313 20.50 1.87 43.69
N ASN A 314 21.59 1.80 42.92
CA ASN A 314 22.94 1.85 43.44
C ASN A 314 23.26 3.22 44.07
N GLN A 315 22.84 4.31 43.46
CA GLN A 315 23.02 5.67 44.02
C GLN A 315 22.20 5.85 45.29
N LEU A 316 20.94 5.33 45.29
CA LEU A 316 20.10 5.35 46.50
C LEU A 316 20.71 4.56 47.66
N ASN A 317 21.21 3.34 47.36
CA ASN A 317 21.90 2.49 48.35
C ASN A 317 23.17 3.13 48.91
N ALA A 318 23.98 3.77 48.04
CA ALA A 318 25.17 4.50 48.47
C ALA A 318 24.81 5.68 49.39
N THR A 319 23.76 6.43 49.10
CA THR A 319 23.25 7.52 49.95
C THR A 319 22.73 7.00 51.29
N ALA A 320 21.94 5.93 51.24
CA ALA A 320 21.44 5.27 52.47
C ALA A 320 22.57 4.75 53.35
N GLY A 321 23.59 4.12 52.75
CA GLY A 321 24.81 3.67 53.45
C GLY A 321 25.57 4.81 54.11
N SER A 322 25.78 5.90 53.39
CA SER A 322 26.42 7.10 53.92
C SER A 322 25.65 7.72 55.08
N LEU A 323 24.31 7.80 54.95
CA LEU A 323 23.45 8.31 56.03
C LEU A 323 23.51 7.41 57.28
N ASN A 324 23.44 6.08 57.11
CA ASN A 324 23.57 5.13 58.22
C ASN A 324 24.92 5.27 58.93
N ASN A 325 26.01 5.42 58.18
CA ASN A 325 27.31 5.63 58.81
C ASN A 325 27.39 6.94 59.60
N ARG A 326 26.78 8.01 59.11
CA ARG A 326 26.66 9.27 59.86
C ARG A 326 25.83 9.16 61.12
N ILE A 327 24.71 8.42 61.03
CA ILE A 327 23.84 8.14 62.20
C ILE A 327 24.64 7.34 63.28
N ASN A 328 25.38 6.29 62.85
CA ASN A 328 26.15 5.49 63.76
C ASN A 328 27.27 6.34 64.43
N ASN A 329 27.99 7.14 63.65
CA ASN A 329 29.02 8.04 64.18
C ASN A 329 28.40 9.05 65.17
N LEU A 330 27.22 9.58 64.90
CA LEU A 330 26.54 10.48 65.85
C LEU A 330 26.11 9.77 67.10
N ALA A 331 25.60 8.54 66.98
CA ALA A 331 25.22 7.70 68.13
C ALA A 331 26.44 7.42 69.02
N ASP A 332 27.60 7.10 68.42
CA ASP A 332 28.85 6.88 69.15
C ASP A 332 29.34 8.16 69.84
N GLN A 333 29.25 9.31 69.16
CA GLN A 333 29.57 10.63 69.77
C GLN A 333 28.65 10.94 70.97
N VAL A 334 27.31 10.71 70.80
CA VAL A 334 26.35 10.91 71.89
C VAL A 334 26.63 9.99 73.05
N SER A 335 26.93 8.70 72.76
CA SER A 335 27.30 7.73 73.80
C SER A 335 28.58 8.16 74.56
N SER A 336 29.65 8.55 73.79
CA SER A 336 30.88 9.02 74.35
C SER A 336 30.72 10.29 75.18
N ASN A 337 29.97 11.26 74.68
CA ASN A 337 29.68 12.50 75.37
C ASN A 337 28.90 12.21 76.71
N THR A 338 27.91 11.30 76.59
CA THR A 338 27.12 10.88 77.81
C THR A 338 28.02 10.24 78.86
N LYS A 339 28.92 9.32 78.47
CA LYS A 339 29.89 8.71 79.40
C LYS A 339 30.84 9.75 79.97
N MET A 340 31.33 10.69 79.20
CA MET A 340 32.19 11.77 79.67
C MET A 340 31.47 12.68 80.64
N LEU A 341 30.23 13.09 80.35
CA LEU A 341 29.44 13.92 81.24
C LEU A 341 29.08 13.22 82.54
N THR A 342 28.62 11.98 82.48
CA THR A 342 28.23 11.19 83.65
C THR A 342 29.47 10.85 84.52
N GLY A 343 30.65 10.60 83.86
CA GLY A 343 31.93 10.47 84.59
C GLY A 343 32.35 11.76 85.29
N GLY A 344 32.15 12.92 84.64
CA GLY A 344 32.37 14.23 85.29
C GLY A 344 31.44 14.48 86.49
N ILE A 345 30.16 14.11 86.37
CA ILE A 345 29.22 14.17 87.51
C ILE A 345 29.69 13.27 88.64
N ALA A 346 30.08 12.04 88.38
CA ALA A 346 30.60 11.13 89.38
C ALA A 346 31.87 11.68 90.07
N ALA A 347 32.82 12.25 89.28
CA ALA A 347 34.01 12.91 89.81
C ALA A 347 33.65 14.11 90.68
N SER A 348 32.67 14.92 90.32
CA SER A 348 32.21 16.05 91.10
C SER A 348 31.56 15.61 92.43
N ALA A 349 30.77 14.52 92.38
CA ALA A 349 30.19 13.94 93.54
C ALA A 349 31.24 13.36 94.57
N ALA A 350 32.34 12.77 93.96
CA ALA A 350 33.41 12.24 94.79
C ALA A 350 34.25 13.33 95.51
N MET A 351 34.17 14.60 95.01
CA MET A 351 34.84 15.75 95.67
C MET A 351 34.00 16.38 96.82
N ALA A 352 33.17 15.63 97.52
CA ALA A 352 32.44 16.14 98.63
C ALA A 352 33.40 16.72 99.69
N VAL A 353 33.02 17.88 100.22
CA VAL A 353 33.83 18.57 101.22
C VAL A 353 33.38 18.09 102.62
N VAL A 354 34.34 17.58 103.40
CA VAL A 354 34.15 17.23 104.75
C VAL A 354 34.86 18.26 105.62
N THR A 355 34.09 19.01 106.46
CA THR A 355 34.65 20.05 107.29
C THR A 355 35.28 19.44 108.58
N PRO A 356 36.56 19.75 108.89
CA PRO A 356 37.13 19.27 110.15
C PRO A 356 36.44 19.88 111.34
N VAL A 357 36.30 19.06 112.39
CA VAL A 357 35.64 19.46 113.67
C VAL A 357 36.52 20.45 114.48
N GLU A 358 37.84 20.27 114.44
CA GLU A 358 38.73 21.12 115.19
C GLU A 358 39.26 22.34 114.43
N PRO A 359 39.23 23.55 115.00
CA PRO A 359 39.84 24.74 114.40
C PRO A 359 41.35 24.60 114.16
N GLY A 360 41.95 25.30 113.12
CA GLY A 360 43.35 25.30 112.84
C GLY A 360 43.88 24.07 112.10
N ARG A 361 43.15 23.06 111.87
CA ARG A 361 43.57 21.78 111.28
C ARG A 361 43.39 21.74 109.79
N TYR A 362 44.24 20.98 109.11
CA TYR A 362 44.06 20.56 107.77
C TYR A 362 43.32 19.22 107.76
N HIS A 363 42.45 19.09 106.77
CA HIS A 363 41.79 17.83 106.51
C HIS A 363 41.97 17.42 105.08
N VAL A 364 42.39 16.18 104.89
CA VAL A 364 42.49 15.58 103.52
C VAL A 364 41.44 14.47 103.46
N SER A 365 40.66 14.49 102.42
CA SER A 365 39.65 13.48 102.24
C SER A 365 39.64 12.98 100.75
N GLY A 366 39.42 11.70 100.56
CA GLY A 366 39.21 11.08 99.30
C GLY A 366 37.96 10.24 99.28
N ALA A 367 37.19 10.27 98.19
CA ALA A 367 36.00 9.48 98.05
C ALA A 367 35.83 8.96 96.60
N VAL A 368 35.06 7.90 96.48
CA VAL A 368 34.61 7.35 95.19
C VAL A 368 33.10 7.53 95.10
N ALA A 369 32.62 7.95 93.94
CA ALA A 369 31.16 8.07 93.68
C ALA A 369 30.83 7.41 92.30
N GLY A 370 29.65 6.86 92.17
CA GLY A 370 29.10 6.30 90.98
C GLY A 370 27.88 7.09 90.48
N TYR A 371 27.79 7.31 89.13
CA TYR A 371 26.61 7.91 88.53
C TYR A 371 26.39 7.34 87.12
N ASN A 372 25.20 6.79 86.91
CA ASN A 372 24.78 6.26 85.63
C ASN A 372 25.82 5.35 84.96
N GLY A 373 26.35 4.35 85.72
CA GLY A 373 27.32 3.37 85.28
C GLY A 373 28.77 3.90 85.11
N GLN A 374 29.04 5.14 85.46
CA GLN A 374 30.37 5.73 85.50
C GLN A 374 30.84 5.91 86.95
N ALA A 375 32.15 5.73 87.17
CA ALA A 375 32.76 5.94 88.47
C ALA A 375 33.60 7.22 88.46
N GLY A 376 33.68 7.90 89.62
CA GLY A 376 34.58 9.04 89.83
C GLY A 376 35.35 8.87 91.13
N ILE A 377 36.56 9.36 91.15
CA ILE A 377 37.41 9.46 92.34
C ILE A 377 37.71 10.94 92.60
N GLY A 378 37.67 11.39 93.80
CA GLY A 378 37.96 12.76 94.21
C GLY A 378 38.82 12.83 95.46
N PHE A 379 39.68 13.83 95.47
CA PHE A 379 40.51 14.18 96.62
C PHE A 379 40.30 15.64 96.93
N ASN A 380 40.16 15.96 98.25
CA ASN A 380 40.02 17.32 98.77
C ASN A 380 41.05 17.59 99.87
N VAL A 381 41.53 18.81 99.88
CA VAL A 381 42.30 19.38 101.00
C VAL A 381 41.50 20.56 101.54
N LEU A 382 41.29 20.62 102.84
CA LEU A 382 40.59 21.69 103.47
C LEU A 382 41.40 22.18 104.68
N LYS A 383 41.42 23.51 104.87
CA LYS A 383 41.98 24.14 106.06
C LYS A 383 40.87 24.93 106.71
N ARG A 384 40.65 24.70 108.03
CA ARG A 384 39.81 25.55 108.90
C ARG A 384 40.70 26.54 109.64
N SER A 385 40.32 27.84 109.71
CA SER A 385 41.02 28.90 110.45
C SER A 385 41.13 28.59 111.95
N ASP A 386 42.12 29.19 112.61
CA ASP A 386 42.38 28.98 114.02
C ASP A 386 41.19 29.48 114.93
N ASN A 387 40.46 30.49 114.44
CA ASN A 387 39.22 30.97 115.07
C ASN A 387 37.99 30.14 114.74
N GLY A 388 38.06 29.15 113.83
CA GLY A 388 36.99 28.28 113.43
C GLY A 388 35.93 28.88 112.47
N GLN A 389 36.07 30.13 112.10
CA GLN A 389 35.01 30.87 111.34
C GLN A 389 35.16 30.79 109.81
N THR A 390 36.37 30.47 109.30
CA THR A 390 36.61 30.40 107.87
C THR A 390 37.18 29.04 107.46
N THR A 391 36.74 28.53 106.31
CA THR A 391 37.24 27.32 105.69
C THR A 391 37.70 27.64 104.24
N LEU A 392 38.86 27.14 103.85
CA LEU A 392 39.35 27.17 102.49
C LEU A 392 39.54 25.69 102.05
N HIS A 393 39.06 25.37 100.81
CA HIS A 393 39.26 24.02 100.29
C HIS A 393 39.66 24.02 98.84
N ALA A 394 40.36 23.03 98.41
CA ALA A 394 40.73 22.71 97.03
C ALA A 394 40.58 21.20 96.81
N GLY A 395 40.01 20.84 95.67
CA GLY A 395 39.81 19.44 95.37
C GLY A 395 40.07 19.18 93.89
N VAL A 396 40.49 17.96 93.57
CA VAL A 396 40.64 17.48 92.20
C VAL A 396 39.94 16.12 92.06
N GLY A 397 39.19 15.93 90.99
CA GLY A 397 38.48 14.67 90.70
C GLY A 397 38.66 14.20 89.35
N TRP A 398 38.65 12.90 89.10
CA TRP A 398 38.64 12.23 87.83
C TRP A 398 37.51 11.25 87.74
N GLY A 399 36.79 11.27 86.59
CA GLY A 399 35.74 10.31 86.31
C GLY A 399 36.17 9.28 85.20
N SER A 400 35.52 8.12 85.20
CA SER A 400 35.62 7.18 84.11
C SER A 400 34.92 7.75 82.94
N GLY A 401 34.95 7.04 81.75
CA GLY A 401 34.28 7.46 80.46
C GLY A 401 34.98 8.58 79.76
N GLY A 402 36.28 8.85 80.01
CA GLY A 402 37.07 9.86 79.35
C GLY A 402 36.80 11.30 79.76
N SER A 403 36.22 11.49 81.02
CA SER A 403 36.02 12.80 81.59
C SER A 403 37.39 13.47 81.85
N LYS A 404 37.48 14.77 81.66
CA LYS A 404 38.65 15.56 82.06
C LYS A 404 38.67 15.74 83.55
N ALA A 405 39.87 15.95 84.12
CA ALA A 405 40.03 16.27 85.52
C ALA A 405 39.23 17.51 85.86
N ILE A 406 38.49 17.43 86.94
CA ILE A 406 37.75 18.54 87.49
C ILE A 406 38.53 19.11 88.69
N VAL A 407 38.73 20.40 88.67
CA VAL A 407 39.33 21.11 89.80
C VAL A 407 38.25 21.99 90.46
N ARG A 408 38.23 21.97 91.76
CA ARG A 408 37.35 22.78 92.56
C ARG A 408 38.14 23.55 93.61
N VAL A 409 37.87 24.80 93.71
CA VAL A 409 38.38 25.65 94.86
C VAL A 409 37.20 26.38 95.44
N GLY A 410 37.16 26.50 96.73
CA GLY A 410 36.04 27.16 97.39
C GLY A 410 36.40 27.58 98.79
N PHE A 411 35.62 28.45 99.34
CA PHE A 411 35.72 28.90 100.72
C PHE A 411 34.33 28.90 101.41
N GLY A 412 34.33 28.85 102.72
CA GLY A 412 33.14 28.87 103.53
C GLY A 412 33.32 29.71 104.78
N PHE A 413 32.25 30.30 105.26
CA PHE A 413 32.20 31.04 106.51
C PHE A 413 31.17 30.37 107.48
N SER A 414 31.52 30.26 108.77
CA SER A 414 30.61 29.82 109.83
C SER A 414 30.27 31.03 110.69
N PHE A 415 29.01 31.21 110.95
CA PHE A 415 28.46 32.27 111.82
C PHE A 415 27.87 31.59 113.06
N ASP A 416 27.93 32.27 114.22
CA ASP A 416 27.30 31.88 115.49
C ASP A 416 25.81 32.18 115.46
#